data_32013f15b349f190c0d8d8e53cfd0a44
#
_entry.id   32013f15b349f190c0d8d8e53cfd0a44
#
_cell.length_a   1.000
_cell.length_b   1.000
_cell.length_c   1.000
_cell.angle_alpha   90.00
_cell.angle_beta   90.00
_cell.angle_gamma   90.00
#
_symmetry.space_group_name_H-M   'P 1'
#
loop_
_entity.id
_entity.type
_entity.pdbx_description
1 polymer ?
#
loop_
_entity_poly.entity_id
_entity_poly.type
_entity_poly.pdbx_seq_one_letter_code
_entity_poly.pdbx_strand_id
1 'polypeptide(L)'
;MLLTIGSLSVARADHWGVEHENVLSIRYGGVWQQDQYLSPLLYSGQQIGLSNEWWQGFKKDSTKHWQHVGQMHVTGSMAYSERMNNLIYSAGLQGGWGAQYVWKWQDLGLQALLGPYLDMELCGKMQASNVNKPYSMDLAVNMCALGGVSWAFKAQKTSYRLRYLARLNVLGVDYLPDYRHSYFEMGEGVLGDFRCAGLWNHRHLKHELTLDMQFIRSTWRVGIAHEYLEYGTIDMMFSRETVSAVLGCVWHYKVNPAKSFVAW
;
A
#
# COMPACT_ATOMS: atom_id res chain seq x y z
N MET A 1 -21.78 -37.29 11.76
CA MET A 1 -21.98 -35.86 11.50
C MET A 1 -21.36 -35.54 10.15
N LEU A 2 -22.14 -35.67 9.08
CA LEU A 2 -21.71 -35.43 7.69
C LEU A 2 -21.69 -33.90 7.48
N LEU A 3 -20.50 -33.33 7.32
CA LEU A 3 -20.33 -31.97 6.83
C LEU A 3 -20.77 -31.95 5.35
N THR A 4 -21.97 -31.48 5.09
CA THR A 4 -22.39 -31.13 3.74
C THR A 4 -21.54 -29.93 3.31
N ILE A 5 -20.57 -30.16 2.44
CA ILE A 5 -19.86 -29.13 1.68
C ILE A 5 -20.92 -28.44 0.83
N GLY A 6 -21.40 -27.29 1.31
CA GLY A 6 -22.35 -26.46 0.57
C GLY A 6 -21.75 -26.14 -0.81
N SER A 7 -22.52 -26.33 -1.86
CA SER A 7 -22.13 -26.07 -3.23
C SER A 7 -21.62 -24.62 -3.36
N LEU A 8 -20.32 -24.46 -3.55
CA LEU A 8 -19.70 -23.21 -3.98
C LEU A 8 -20.21 -22.92 -5.40
N SER A 9 -21.12 -21.97 -5.54
CA SER A 9 -21.51 -21.47 -6.84
C SER A 9 -20.60 -20.31 -7.21
N VAL A 10 -19.98 -20.36 -8.38
CA VAL A 10 -19.22 -19.26 -8.95
C VAL A 10 -20.18 -18.08 -9.13
N ALA A 11 -19.93 -16.96 -8.45
CA ALA A 11 -20.71 -15.76 -8.67
C ALA A 11 -20.38 -15.22 -10.08
N ARG A 12 -21.41 -15.01 -10.90
CA ARG A 12 -21.21 -14.30 -12.16
C ARG A 12 -20.52 -12.96 -11.88
N ALA A 13 -19.42 -12.73 -12.57
CA ALA A 13 -18.57 -11.54 -12.44
C ALA A 13 -19.31 -10.21 -12.75
N ASP A 14 -20.54 -10.26 -13.24
CA ASP A 14 -21.35 -9.12 -13.60
C ASP A 14 -21.62 -8.13 -12.45
N HIS A 15 -21.56 -8.60 -11.20
CA HIS A 15 -21.73 -7.72 -10.03
C HIS A 15 -20.45 -6.99 -9.59
N TRP A 16 -19.28 -7.48 -9.98
CA TRP A 16 -17.99 -6.89 -9.64
C TRP A 16 -17.36 -6.08 -10.77
N GLY A 17 -18.01 -6.02 -11.92
CA GLY A 17 -17.65 -5.12 -13.03
C GLY A 17 -18.01 -3.67 -12.74
N VAL A 18 -17.64 -3.17 -11.55
CA VAL A 18 -18.00 -1.82 -11.09
C VAL A 18 -17.11 -0.81 -11.77
N GLU A 19 -17.70 0.25 -12.29
CA GLU A 19 -16.96 1.35 -12.90
C GLU A 19 -16.13 2.11 -11.87
N HIS A 20 -16.58 2.10 -10.59
CA HIS A 20 -15.91 2.78 -9.49
C HIS A 20 -16.06 1.99 -8.18
N GLU A 21 -14.94 1.71 -7.56
CA GLU A 21 -14.85 1.13 -6.22
C GLU A 21 -13.96 2.04 -5.36
N ASN A 22 -14.38 2.32 -4.14
CA ASN A 22 -13.58 3.03 -3.14
C ASN A 22 -13.52 2.20 -1.87
N VAL A 23 -12.35 2.15 -1.26
CA VAL A 23 -12.10 1.37 -0.05
C VAL A 23 -11.38 2.24 0.97
N LEU A 24 -11.99 2.41 2.13
CA LEU A 24 -11.33 3.00 3.29
C LEU A 24 -11.01 1.89 4.27
N SER A 25 -9.75 1.78 4.70
CA SER A 25 -9.33 0.74 5.62
C SER A 25 -8.37 1.27 6.69
N ILE A 26 -8.46 0.64 7.85
CA ILE A 26 -7.52 0.80 8.97
C ILE A 26 -6.57 -0.39 8.91
N ARG A 27 -5.29 -0.14 9.18
CA ARG A 27 -4.24 -1.14 9.28
C ARG A 27 -3.62 -1.06 10.66
N TYR A 28 -3.39 -2.23 11.28
CA TYR A 28 -2.71 -2.32 12.56
C TYR A 28 -1.81 -3.55 12.57
N GLY A 29 -0.58 -3.41 13.05
CA GLY A 29 0.33 -4.54 13.04
C GLY A 29 1.71 -4.25 13.63
N GLY A 30 2.63 -5.19 13.40
CA GLY A 30 4.01 -5.11 13.80
C GLY A 30 4.87 -4.33 12.80
N VAL A 31 5.89 -3.68 13.29
CA VAL A 31 6.96 -3.05 12.53
C VAL A 31 8.31 -3.46 13.07
N TRP A 32 9.21 -3.80 12.17
CA TRP A 32 10.64 -4.02 12.41
C TRP A 32 11.41 -3.07 11.53
N GLN A 33 12.29 -2.26 12.12
CA GLN A 33 13.03 -1.26 11.36
C GLN A 33 14.44 -1.08 11.89
N GLN A 34 15.35 -0.81 10.98
CA GLN A 34 16.73 -0.42 11.27
C GLN A 34 17.04 0.81 10.41
N ASP A 35 17.47 1.89 11.04
CA ASP A 35 17.87 3.13 10.37
C ASP A 35 19.27 3.49 10.83
N GLN A 36 20.28 3.17 10.04
CA GLN A 36 21.67 3.38 10.39
C GLN A 36 22.03 4.88 10.53
N TYR A 37 21.23 5.77 9.94
CA TYR A 37 21.41 7.21 10.13
C TYR A 37 21.03 7.63 11.56
N LEU A 38 19.98 7.07 12.13
CA LEU A 38 19.54 7.35 13.50
C LEU A 38 20.24 6.44 14.51
N SER A 39 20.33 5.15 14.22
CA SER A 39 20.89 4.13 15.11
C SER A 39 21.19 2.84 14.35
N PRO A 40 22.32 2.18 14.64
CA PRO A 40 22.64 0.88 14.04
C PRO A 40 21.81 -0.29 14.59
N LEU A 41 20.99 -0.06 15.62
CA LEU A 41 20.21 -1.10 16.28
C LEU A 41 18.94 -1.44 15.49
N LEU A 42 18.47 -2.67 15.65
CA LEU A 42 17.14 -3.08 15.21
C LEU A 42 16.10 -2.64 16.23
N TYR A 43 15.00 -2.08 15.73
CA TYR A 43 13.84 -1.65 16.51
C TYR A 43 12.63 -2.47 16.10
N SER A 44 11.83 -2.87 17.06
CA SER A 44 10.56 -3.57 16.83
C SER A 44 9.43 -2.89 17.59
N GLY A 45 8.24 -2.90 17.04
CA GLY A 45 7.11 -2.23 17.67
C GLY A 45 5.81 -2.39 16.93
N GLN A 46 4.99 -1.36 17.01
CA GLN A 46 3.64 -1.36 16.46
C GLN A 46 3.45 -0.21 15.48
N GLN A 47 2.59 -0.47 14.51
CA GLN A 47 2.19 0.49 13.47
C GLN A 47 0.66 0.53 13.38
N ILE A 48 0.14 1.73 13.20
CA ILE A 48 -1.24 1.99 12.81
C ILE A 48 -1.26 2.78 11.51
N GLY A 49 -2.21 2.52 10.65
CA GLY A 49 -2.37 3.25 9.39
C GLY A 49 -3.81 3.39 8.97
N LEU A 50 -4.07 4.41 8.17
CA LEU A 50 -5.32 4.65 7.48
C LEU A 50 -5.03 4.67 5.98
N SER A 51 -5.77 3.90 5.19
CA SER A 51 -5.61 3.90 3.74
C SER A 51 -6.94 4.09 3.02
N ASN A 52 -6.88 4.86 1.94
CA ASN A 52 -7.94 5.00 0.96
C ASN A 52 -7.45 4.46 -0.38
N GLU A 53 -8.20 3.56 -0.98
CA GLU A 53 -7.91 2.93 -2.26
C GLU A 53 -9.10 3.13 -3.19
N TRP A 54 -8.86 3.47 -4.45
CA TRP A 54 -9.91 3.64 -5.44
C TRP A 54 -9.57 2.94 -6.75
N TRP A 55 -10.59 2.34 -7.36
CA TRP A 55 -10.53 1.62 -8.62
C TRP A 55 -11.56 2.18 -9.57
N GLN A 56 -11.15 2.47 -10.79
CA GLN A 56 -12.02 3.11 -11.78
C GLN A 56 -11.73 2.56 -13.16
N GLY A 57 -12.77 2.10 -13.87
CA GLY A 57 -12.66 1.73 -15.28
C GLY A 57 -12.44 2.95 -16.17
N PHE A 58 -11.73 2.76 -17.28
CA PHE A 58 -11.58 3.82 -18.29
C PHE A 58 -12.91 4.06 -19.00
N LYS A 59 -13.37 5.32 -19.05
CA LYS A 59 -14.66 5.69 -19.65
C LYS A 59 -14.79 5.37 -21.15
N LYS A 60 -13.65 5.34 -21.88
CA LYS A 60 -13.60 5.09 -23.31
C LYS A 60 -13.30 3.63 -23.67
N ASP A 61 -13.02 2.79 -22.69
CA ASP A 61 -12.74 1.37 -22.95
C ASP A 61 -14.03 0.56 -23.04
N SER A 62 -14.46 0.30 -24.26
CA SER A 62 -15.62 -0.55 -24.55
C SER A 62 -15.43 -2.00 -24.10
N THR A 63 -14.18 -2.46 -24.00
CA THR A 63 -13.84 -3.82 -23.60
C THR A 63 -13.75 -3.98 -22.08
N LYS A 64 -13.70 -2.87 -21.35
CA LYS A 64 -13.57 -2.83 -19.88
C LYS A 64 -12.37 -3.62 -19.34
N HIS A 65 -11.29 -3.66 -20.11
CA HIS A 65 -10.03 -4.30 -19.70
C HIS A 65 -9.09 -3.35 -18.98
N TRP A 66 -9.22 -2.04 -19.18
CA TRP A 66 -8.35 -1.07 -18.55
C TRP A 66 -9.03 -0.41 -17.34
N GLN A 67 -8.28 -0.27 -16.27
CA GLN A 67 -8.72 0.44 -15.07
C GLN A 67 -7.60 1.28 -14.46
N HIS A 68 -7.98 2.38 -13.83
CA HIS A 68 -7.12 3.14 -12.94
C HIS A 68 -7.18 2.55 -11.54
N VAL A 69 -6.06 2.57 -10.85
CA VAL A 69 -5.97 2.30 -9.43
C VAL A 69 -5.20 3.43 -8.76
N GLY A 70 -5.71 3.92 -7.65
CA GLY A 70 -4.98 4.87 -6.83
C GLY A 70 -5.09 4.48 -5.36
N GLN A 71 -4.11 4.92 -4.57
CA GLN A 71 -4.06 4.68 -3.14
C GLN A 71 -3.44 5.87 -2.43
N MET A 72 -3.97 6.20 -1.25
CA MET A 72 -3.32 7.05 -0.25
C MET A 72 -3.24 6.30 1.06
N HIS A 73 -2.11 6.41 1.74
CA HIS A 73 -1.88 5.72 2.99
C HIS A 73 -1.12 6.64 3.95
N VAL A 74 -1.63 6.79 5.16
CA VAL A 74 -0.99 7.51 6.26
C VAL A 74 -0.68 6.51 7.35
N THR A 75 0.55 6.52 7.86
CA THR A 75 1.01 5.61 8.91
C THR A 75 1.63 6.35 10.06
N GLY A 76 1.53 5.78 11.25
CA GLY A 76 2.30 6.14 12.42
C GLY A 76 2.83 4.87 13.09
N SER A 77 4.07 4.89 13.53
CA SER A 77 4.66 3.75 14.22
C SER A 77 5.51 4.18 15.43
N MET A 78 5.62 3.25 16.38
CA MET A 78 6.50 3.34 17.55
C MET A 78 7.29 2.03 17.63
N ALA A 79 8.61 2.12 17.61
CA ALA A 79 9.48 0.95 17.68
C ALA A 79 10.57 1.13 18.74
N TYR A 80 10.82 0.09 19.50
CA TYR A 80 11.74 0.05 20.62
C TYR A 80 12.96 -0.80 20.26
N SER A 81 14.15 -0.42 20.77
CA SER A 81 15.32 -1.28 20.73
C SER A 81 15.11 -2.51 21.63
N GLU A 82 15.87 -3.59 21.40
CA GLU A 82 15.77 -4.83 22.20
C GLU A 82 15.80 -4.60 23.71
N ARG A 83 16.56 -3.60 24.19
CA ARG A 83 16.65 -3.25 25.60
C ARG A 83 15.60 -2.26 26.07
N MET A 84 14.65 -1.88 25.20
CA MET A 84 13.57 -0.88 25.45
C MET A 84 14.06 0.47 25.98
N ASN A 85 15.34 0.78 25.85
CA ASN A 85 15.92 2.05 26.32
C ASN A 85 15.97 3.13 25.22
N ASN A 86 15.73 2.75 23.97
CA ASN A 86 15.66 3.68 22.84
C ASN A 86 14.36 3.47 22.06
N LEU A 87 13.79 4.56 21.57
CA LEU A 87 12.51 4.59 20.89
C LEU A 87 12.64 5.41 19.61
N ILE A 88 12.13 4.87 18.50
CA ILE A 88 11.93 5.57 17.23
C ILE A 88 10.45 5.74 16.99
N TYR A 89 10.02 6.98 16.77
CA TYR A 89 8.72 7.33 16.22
C TYR A 89 8.87 7.51 14.72
N SER A 90 7.90 7.03 13.95
CA SER A 90 7.85 7.27 12.51
C SER A 90 6.46 7.69 12.10
N ALA A 91 6.38 8.60 11.13
CA ALA A 91 5.16 8.99 10.47
C ALA A 91 5.38 8.98 8.96
N GLY A 92 4.49 8.32 8.23
CA GLY A 92 4.60 8.15 6.79
C GLY A 92 3.34 8.59 6.07
N LEU A 93 3.54 9.22 4.92
CA LEU A 93 2.52 9.49 3.92
C LEU A 93 2.93 8.81 2.62
N GLN A 94 2.05 7.99 2.07
CA GLN A 94 2.27 7.33 0.79
C GLN A 94 1.08 7.59 -0.10
N GLY A 95 1.34 7.88 -1.36
CA GLY A 95 0.33 8.05 -2.39
C GLY A 95 0.79 7.48 -3.69
N GLY A 96 -0.14 6.98 -4.49
CA GLY A 96 0.23 6.46 -5.79
C GLY A 96 -0.96 6.27 -6.70
N TRP A 97 -0.65 6.10 -7.98
CA TRP A 97 -1.62 5.92 -9.03
C TRP A 97 -1.05 5.10 -10.18
N GLY A 98 -1.90 4.30 -10.81
CA GLY A 98 -1.50 3.47 -11.93
C GLY A 98 -2.63 3.10 -12.88
N ALA A 99 -2.26 2.59 -14.03
CA ALA A 99 -3.17 2.05 -15.03
C ALA A 99 -2.90 0.54 -15.18
N GLN A 100 -3.96 -0.25 -15.05
CA GLN A 100 -3.86 -1.71 -15.02
C GLN A 100 -4.64 -2.31 -16.16
N TYR A 101 -4.06 -3.29 -16.82
CA TYR A 101 -4.79 -4.16 -17.73
C TYR A 101 -5.37 -5.36 -16.97
N VAL A 102 -6.64 -5.69 -17.18
CA VAL A 102 -7.38 -6.71 -16.47
C VAL A 102 -7.82 -7.81 -17.43
N TRP A 103 -7.35 -9.02 -17.17
CA TRP A 103 -7.87 -10.25 -17.81
C TRP A 103 -9.02 -10.78 -16.96
N LYS A 104 -10.13 -11.14 -17.60
CA LYS A 104 -11.35 -11.61 -16.93
C LYS A 104 -11.75 -12.97 -17.46
N TRP A 105 -11.83 -13.96 -16.59
CA TRP A 105 -12.37 -15.30 -16.85
C TRP A 105 -13.71 -15.39 -16.12
N GLN A 106 -14.76 -14.96 -16.81
CA GLN A 106 -16.11 -14.80 -16.22
C GLN A 106 -16.67 -16.11 -15.67
N ASP A 107 -16.47 -17.21 -16.40
CA ASP A 107 -16.98 -18.54 -16.02
C ASP A 107 -16.36 -19.05 -14.70
N LEU A 108 -15.14 -18.62 -14.40
CA LEU A 108 -14.40 -19.01 -13.19
C LEU A 108 -14.52 -17.97 -12.07
N GLY A 109 -15.09 -16.80 -12.34
CA GLY A 109 -15.09 -15.68 -11.41
C GLY A 109 -13.69 -15.12 -11.12
N LEU A 110 -12.71 -15.42 -11.99
CA LEU A 110 -11.32 -15.03 -11.84
C LEU A 110 -10.99 -13.76 -12.63
N GLN A 111 -10.14 -12.95 -12.06
CA GLN A 111 -9.54 -11.80 -12.74
C GLN A 111 -8.06 -11.74 -12.37
N ALA A 112 -7.21 -11.43 -13.34
CA ALA A 112 -5.82 -11.05 -13.09
C ALA A 112 -5.60 -9.63 -13.59
N LEU A 113 -4.68 -8.91 -12.97
CA LEU A 113 -4.33 -7.56 -13.36
C LEU A 113 -2.82 -7.38 -13.35
N LEU A 114 -2.34 -6.54 -14.24
CA LEU A 114 -0.94 -6.15 -14.30
C LEU A 114 -0.81 -4.78 -14.96
N GLY A 115 0.08 -3.95 -14.45
CA GLY A 115 0.41 -2.68 -15.09
C GLY A 115 1.36 -1.81 -14.27
N PRO A 116 1.76 -0.67 -14.84
CA PRO A 116 2.61 0.30 -14.16
C PRO A 116 1.84 1.04 -13.06
N TYR A 117 2.59 1.40 -12.02
CA TYR A 117 2.10 2.15 -10.87
C TYR A 117 3.17 3.15 -10.42
N LEU A 118 2.82 4.43 -10.35
CA LEU A 118 3.66 5.46 -9.75
C LEU A 118 3.38 5.51 -8.25
N ASP A 119 4.41 5.38 -7.43
CA ASP A 119 4.36 5.42 -5.98
C ASP A 119 5.20 6.57 -5.45
N MET A 120 4.66 7.33 -4.50
CA MET A 120 5.35 8.43 -3.82
C MET A 120 5.28 8.17 -2.33
N GLU A 121 6.42 8.23 -1.65
CA GLU A 121 6.53 8.01 -0.21
C GLU A 121 7.30 9.16 0.44
N LEU A 122 6.75 9.65 1.54
CA LEU A 122 7.38 10.58 2.46
C LEU A 122 7.34 9.96 3.85
N CYS A 123 8.49 9.81 4.49
CA CYS A 123 8.59 9.25 5.84
C CYS A 123 9.46 10.16 6.71
N GLY A 124 8.92 10.61 7.82
CA GLY A 124 9.66 11.28 8.89
C GLY A 124 9.90 10.33 10.05
N LYS A 125 11.10 10.34 10.60
CA LYS A 125 11.50 9.51 11.74
C LYS A 125 12.14 10.37 12.81
N MET A 126 11.91 10.02 14.08
CA MET A 126 12.47 10.73 15.23
C MET A 126 12.96 9.75 16.27
N GLN A 127 14.21 9.95 16.73
CA GLN A 127 14.80 9.25 17.86
C GLN A 127 15.29 10.27 18.90
N ALA A 128 14.51 10.49 19.95
CA ALA A 128 14.78 11.50 20.95
C ALA A 128 16.08 11.28 21.75
N SER A 129 16.57 10.04 21.84
CA SER A 129 17.82 9.71 22.51
C SER A 129 19.09 10.02 21.71
N ASN A 130 18.96 10.28 20.40
CA ASN A 130 20.08 10.68 19.57
C ASN A 130 20.19 12.22 19.55
N VAL A 131 21.10 12.75 20.36
CA VAL A 131 21.29 14.21 20.53
C VAL A 131 21.83 14.86 19.26
N ASN A 132 22.65 14.16 18.48
CA ASN A 132 23.30 14.72 17.30
C ASN A 132 22.42 14.70 16.04
N LYS A 133 21.62 13.65 15.88
CA LYS A 133 20.78 13.42 14.70
C LYS A 133 19.42 12.87 15.12
N PRO A 134 18.56 13.68 15.79
CA PRO A 134 17.29 13.20 16.33
C PRO A 134 16.22 12.94 15.26
N TYR A 135 16.37 13.51 14.05
CA TYR A 135 15.38 13.45 12.98
C TYR A 135 16.00 12.90 11.69
N SER A 136 15.19 12.17 10.95
CA SER A 136 15.47 11.73 9.57
C SER A 136 14.20 11.90 8.74
N MET A 137 14.36 12.26 7.48
CA MET A 137 13.26 12.36 6.52
C MET A 137 13.68 11.73 5.21
N ASP A 138 12.85 10.84 4.70
CA ASP A 138 13.07 10.15 3.44
C ASP A 138 11.94 10.51 2.48
N LEU A 139 12.29 10.71 1.22
CA LEU A 139 11.35 10.92 0.12
C LEU A 139 11.72 9.99 -1.02
N ALA A 140 10.73 9.29 -1.57
CA ALA A 140 10.93 8.45 -2.75
C ALA A 140 9.80 8.64 -3.74
N VAL A 141 10.13 8.60 -5.04
CA VAL A 141 9.19 8.56 -6.14
C VAL A 141 9.58 7.40 -7.04
N ASN A 142 8.73 6.39 -7.10
CA ASN A 142 9.06 5.11 -7.70
C ASN A 142 8.05 4.70 -8.78
N MET A 143 8.56 4.21 -9.89
CA MET A 143 7.77 3.45 -10.86
C MET A 143 7.79 1.98 -10.44
N CYS A 144 6.61 1.45 -10.16
CA CYS A 144 6.41 0.09 -9.69
C CYS A 144 5.68 -0.75 -10.74
N ALA A 145 5.89 -2.05 -10.68
CA ALA A 145 5.00 -3.03 -11.28
C ALA A 145 3.94 -3.42 -10.23
N LEU A 146 2.66 -3.23 -10.55
CA LEU A 146 1.53 -3.69 -9.75
C LEU A 146 0.87 -4.86 -10.46
N GLY A 147 0.80 -6.00 -9.80
CA GLY A 147 0.12 -7.18 -10.30
C GLY A 147 -0.81 -7.77 -9.25
N GLY A 148 -1.79 -8.55 -9.69
CA GLY A 148 -2.68 -9.20 -8.75
C GLY A 148 -3.66 -10.16 -9.38
N VAL A 149 -4.32 -10.91 -8.51
CA VAL A 149 -5.38 -11.85 -8.86
C VAL A 149 -6.54 -11.67 -7.91
N SER A 150 -7.76 -11.74 -8.41
CA SER A 150 -8.96 -11.78 -7.59
C SER A 150 -9.88 -12.90 -8.04
N TRP A 151 -10.53 -13.52 -7.06
CA TRP A 151 -11.50 -14.59 -7.26
C TRP A 151 -12.80 -14.22 -6.56
N ALA A 152 -13.86 -14.07 -7.36
CA ALA A 152 -15.21 -13.79 -6.89
C ALA A 152 -16.02 -15.10 -6.83
N PHE A 153 -16.60 -15.36 -5.67
CA PHE A 153 -17.44 -16.54 -5.46
C PHE A 153 -18.60 -16.23 -4.55
N LYS A 154 -19.61 -17.08 -4.56
CA LYS A 154 -20.80 -16.93 -3.72
C LYS A 154 -20.94 -18.16 -2.82
N ALA A 155 -21.10 -17.91 -1.53
CA ALA A 155 -21.41 -18.93 -0.57
C ALA A 155 -22.72 -18.58 0.15
N GLN A 156 -23.72 -19.44 0.08
CA GLN A 156 -25.08 -19.19 0.58
C GLN A 156 -25.69 -17.90 0.02
N LYS A 157 -25.93 -16.89 0.84
CA LYS A 157 -26.55 -15.61 0.45
C LYS A 157 -25.55 -14.46 0.32
N THR A 158 -24.27 -14.71 0.62
CA THR A 158 -23.21 -13.71 0.67
C THR A 158 -22.26 -13.89 -0.51
N SER A 159 -21.90 -12.79 -1.18
CA SER A 159 -20.86 -12.80 -2.20
C SER A 159 -19.52 -12.43 -1.57
N TYR A 160 -18.48 -13.12 -2.00
CA TYR A 160 -17.11 -12.96 -1.53
C TYR A 160 -16.19 -12.63 -2.68
N ARG A 161 -15.17 -11.84 -2.43
CA ARG A 161 -14.05 -11.63 -3.35
C ARG A 161 -12.74 -11.74 -2.58
N LEU A 162 -11.99 -12.80 -2.86
CA LEU A 162 -10.62 -12.95 -2.40
C LEU A 162 -9.70 -12.25 -3.40
N ARG A 163 -8.83 -11.35 -2.92
CA ARG A 163 -7.92 -10.58 -3.77
C ARG A 163 -6.51 -10.62 -3.18
N TYR A 164 -5.55 -10.93 -4.04
CA TYR A 164 -4.13 -10.80 -3.77
C TYR A 164 -3.55 -9.73 -4.69
N LEU A 165 -2.82 -8.77 -4.12
CA LEU A 165 -2.08 -7.74 -4.83
C LEU A 165 -0.61 -7.81 -4.44
N ALA A 166 0.26 -7.61 -5.40
CA ALA A 166 1.70 -7.44 -5.20
C ALA A 166 2.19 -6.22 -5.95
N ARG A 167 3.00 -5.40 -5.29
CA ARG A 167 3.64 -4.22 -5.86
C ARG A 167 5.13 -4.30 -5.60
N LEU A 168 5.91 -4.15 -6.68
CA LEU A 168 7.37 -4.19 -6.66
C LEU A 168 7.90 -2.90 -7.28
N ASN A 169 8.79 -2.21 -6.57
CA ASN A 169 9.54 -1.09 -7.14
C ASN A 169 10.46 -1.61 -8.26
N VAL A 170 10.51 -0.88 -9.38
CA VAL A 170 11.37 -1.19 -10.53
C VAL A 170 12.44 -0.12 -10.70
N LEU A 171 12.03 1.13 -10.74
CA LEU A 171 12.90 2.29 -10.97
C LEU A 171 12.31 3.53 -10.30
N GLY A 172 13.15 4.45 -9.86
CA GLY A 172 12.67 5.68 -9.25
C GLY A 172 13.79 6.64 -8.91
N VAL A 173 13.44 7.59 -8.05
CA VAL A 173 14.36 8.54 -7.44
C VAL A 173 14.06 8.58 -5.96
N ASP A 174 15.08 8.46 -5.13
CA ASP A 174 15.00 8.65 -3.70
C ASP A 174 15.88 9.81 -3.23
N TYR A 175 15.41 10.45 -2.16
CA TYR A 175 16.14 11.42 -1.38
C TYR A 175 16.44 10.79 -0.03
N LEU A 176 17.71 10.73 0.34
CA LEU A 176 18.16 10.22 1.62
C LEU A 176 19.06 11.25 2.31
N PRO A 177 18.92 11.41 3.62
CA PRO A 177 19.85 12.25 4.37
C PRO A 177 21.27 11.65 4.28
N ASP A 178 22.26 12.52 4.03
CA ASP A 178 23.67 12.12 4.07
C ASP A 178 24.17 12.14 5.53
N TYR A 179 25.00 11.17 5.88
CA TYR A 179 25.64 11.09 7.19
C TYR A 179 26.50 12.30 7.51
N ARG A 180 27.03 12.97 6.46
CA ARG A 180 27.91 14.14 6.57
C ARG A 180 27.18 15.41 6.98
N HIS A 181 25.85 15.46 6.83
CA HIS A 181 25.06 16.64 7.15
C HIS A 181 24.29 16.45 8.46
N SER A 182 24.36 17.47 9.31
CA SER A 182 23.54 17.53 10.52
C SER A 182 22.11 17.95 10.16
N TYR A 183 21.15 17.65 11.03
CA TYR A 183 19.76 18.07 10.79
C TYR A 183 19.58 19.61 10.75
N PHE A 184 20.51 20.38 11.35
CA PHE A 184 20.54 21.85 11.25
C PHE A 184 20.84 22.29 9.82
N GLU A 185 21.78 21.65 9.14
CA GLU A 185 22.12 21.96 7.75
C GLU A 185 20.98 21.61 6.78
N MET A 186 20.17 20.59 7.07
CA MET A 186 18.94 20.32 6.33
C MET A 186 17.92 21.47 6.47
N GLY A 187 17.84 22.10 7.64
CA GLY A 187 17.02 23.31 7.87
C GLY A 187 17.52 24.55 7.13
N GLU A 188 18.80 24.61 6.77
CA GLU A 188 19.41 25.70 6.00
C GLU A 188 19.35 25.48 4.48
N GLY A 189 18.64 24.43 4.01
CA GLY A 189 18.44 24.16 2.59
C GLY A 189 19.57 23.37 1.92
N VAL A 190 20.49 22.80 2.69
CA VAL A 190 21.42 21.80 2.18
C VAL A 190 20.63 20.53 1.91
N LEU A 191 20.25 20.37 0.65
CA LEU A 191 19.52 19.20 0.19
C LEU A 191 20.46 17.99 0.25
N GLY A 192 19.97 16.87 0.83
CA GLY A 192 20.63 15.59 0.72
C GLY A 192 20.72 15.10 -0.73
N ASP A 193 21.38 13.99 -0.97
CA ASP A 193 21.59 13.49 -2.30
C ASP A 193 20.34 12.83 -2.89
N PHE A 194 19.85 13.35 -4.01
CA PHE A 194 18.90 12.65 -4.87
C PHE A 194 19.61 11.55 -5.64
N ARG A 195 19.06 10.36 -5.63
CA ARG A 195 19.66 9.19 -6.27
C ARG A 195 18.69 8.45 -7.16
N CYS A 196 19.21 7.82 -8.21
CA CYS A 196 18.42 6.83 -8.92
C CYS A 196 18.16 5.61 -8.04
N ALA A 197 16.89 5.30 -7.86
CA ALA A 197 16.38 4.16 -7.14
C ALA A 197 16.08 3.01 -8.11
N GLY A 198 16.41 1.79 -7.72
CA GLY A 198 16.12 0.59 -8.51
C GLY A 198 16.27 -0.65 -7.64
N LEU A 199 15.98 -1.82 -8.21
CA LEU A 199 16.03 -3.09 -7.48
C LEU A 199 17.39 -3.40 -6.85
N TRP A 200 18.46 -2.73 -7.28
CA TRP A 200 19.82 -2.92 -6.76
C TRP A 200 20.12 -2.11 -5.49
N ASN A 201 19.42 -0.98 -5.24
CA ASN A 201 19.67 -0.09 -4.11
C ASN A 201 18.41 0.40 -3.38
N HIS A 202 17.24 0.12 -3.93
CA HIS A 202 15.94 0.43 -3.33
C HIS A 202 14.98 -0.72 -3.61
N ARG A 203 14.76 -1.57 -2.63
CA ARG A 203 13.84 -2.70 -2.70
C ARG A 203 12.59 -2.37 -1.94
N HIS A 204 11.49 -2.20 -2.65
CA HIS A 204 10.18 -1.96 -2.05
C HIS A 204 9.19 -2.97 -2.59
N LEU A 205 8.75 -3.85 -1.71
CA LEU A 205 7.82 -4.93 -2.02
C LEU A 205 6.62 -4.85 -1.08
N LYS A 206 5.43 -4.82 -1.65
CA LYS A 206 4.17 -4.87 -0.91
C LYS A 206 3.34 -6.04 -1.36
N HIS A 207 2.78 -6.76 -0.40
CA HIS A 207 1.82 -7.83 -0.62
C HIS A 207 0.57 -7.55 0.19
N GLU A 208 -0.58 -7.77 -0.41
CA GLU A 208 -1.85 -7.63 0.28
C GLU A 208 -2.79 -8.78 -0.13
N LEU A 209 -3.26 -9.52 0.86
CA LEU A 209 -4.28 -10.54 0.70
C LEU A 209 -5.54 -10.09 1.44
N THR A 210 -6.63 -9.86 0.71
CA THR A 210 -7.88 -9.35 1.26
C THR A 210 -9.07 -10.19 0.85
N LEU A 211 -10.05 -10.28 1.75
CA LEU A 211 -11.35 -10.88 1.53
C LEU A 211 -12.42 -9.82 1.70
N ASP A 212 -13.12 -9.50 0.62
CA ASP A 212 -14.29 -8.63 0.64
C ASP A 212 -15.55 -9.50 0.83
N MET A 213 -16.38 -9.12 1.78
CA MET A 213 -17.64 -9.79 2.11
C MET A 213 -18.79 -8.84 1.85
N GLN A 214 -19.62 -9.14 0.86
CA GLN A 214 -20.77 -8.31 0.47
C GLN A 214 -22.03 -8.76 1.20
N PHE A 215 -22.49 -7.93 2.10
CA PHE A 215 -23.78 -8.06 2.77
C PHE A 215 -24.84 -7.22 2.03
N ILE A 216 -26.10 -7.30 2.47
CA ILE A 216 -27.24 -6.62 1.80
C ILE A 216 -27.02 -5.09 1.72
N ARG A 217 -26.40 -4.47 2.73
CA ARG A 217 -26.26 -3.00 2.84
C ARG A 217 -24.83 -2.50 2.88
N SER A 218 -23.85 -3.36 3.01
CA SER A 218 -22.45 -2.99 3.20
C SER A 218 -21.53 -4.07 2.67
N THR A 219 -20.34 -3.65 2.23
CA THR A 219 -19.24 -4.57 1.90
C THR A 219 -18.09 -4.28 2.85
N TRP A 220 -17.65 -5.31 3.54
CA TRP A 220 -16.53 -5.24 4.46
C TRP A 220 -15.32 -5.93 3.88
N ARG A 221 -14.15 -5.37 4.15
CA ARG A 221 -12.86 -5.94 3.79
C ARG A 221 -12.12 -6.36 5.03
N VAL A 222 -11.57 -7.57 5.03
CA VAL A 222 -10.60 -8.05 6.02
C VAL A 222 -9.39 -8.60 5.28
N GLY A 223 -8.21 -8.50 5.87
CA GLY A 223 -7.02 -9.01 5.20
C GLY A 223 -5.75 -8.85 5.98
N ILE A 224 -4.65 -9.16 5.31
CA ILE A 224 -3.28 -9.02 5.79
C ILE A 224 -2.49 -8.27 4.73
N ALA A 225 -1.71 -7.29 5.16
CA ALA A 225 -0.75 -6.58 4.34
C ALA A 225 0.66 -6.80 4.88
N HIS A 226 1.59 -7.09 3.99
CA HIS A 226 3.03 -7.17 4.28
C HIS A 226 3.75 -6.16 3.39
N GLU A 227 4.67 -5.43 3.98
CA GLU A 227 5.50 -4.47 3.28
C GLU A 227 6.95 -4.66 3.72
N TYR A 228 7.84 -4.81 2.75
CA TYR A 228 9.28 -4.81 2.92
C TYR A 228 9.88 -3.65 2.15
N LEU A 229 10.64 -2.81 2.84
CA LEU A 229 11.32 -1.65 2.30
C LEU A 229 12.78 -1.69 2.75
N GLU A 230 13.68 -1.66 1.80
CA GLU A 230 15.12 -1.58 2.02
C GLU A 230 15.73 -0.62 1.01
N TYR A 231 16.46 0.36 1.49
CA TYR A 231 17.22 1.26 0.64
C TYR A 231 18.47 1.75 1.37
N GLY A 232 19.46 2.18 0.61
CA GLY A 232 20.68 2.66 1.23
C GLY A 232 21.81 2.88 0.25
N THR A 233 22.92 3.35 0.79
CA THR A 233 24.23 3.40 0.17
C THR A 233 25.10 2.25 0.69
N ILE A 234 26.35 2.15 0.20
CA ILE A 234 27.33 1.19 0.70
C ILE A 234 27.56 1.38 2.22
N ASP A 235 27.46 2.64 2.69
CA ASP A 235 27.82 3.02 4.06
C ASP A 235 26.61 3.19 4.98
N MET A 236 25.39 3.25 4.44
CA MET A 236 24.16 3.46 5.21
C MET A 236 23.00 2.70 4.62
N MET A 237 22.33 1.94 5.46
CA MET A 237 21.16 1.18 5.09
C MET A 237 19.97 1.53 5.99
N PHE A 238 18.82 1.67 5.38
CA PHE A 238 17.55 1.64 6.05
C PHE A 238 16.80 0.39 5.63
N SER A 239 16.21 -0.30 6.58
CA SER A 239 15.28 -1.41 6.33
C SER A 239 14.06 -1.28 7.22
N ARG A 240 12.89 -1.58 6.66
CA ARG A 240 11.62 -1.64 7.38
C ARG A 240 10.79 -2.80 6.85
N GLU A 241 10.34 -3.61 7.75
CA GLU A 241 9.38 -4.67 7.48
C GLU A 241 8.13 -4.45 8.33
N THR A 242 6.95 -4.58 7.73
CA THR A 242 5.69 -4.46 8.44
C THR A 242 4.74 -5.59 8.06
N VAL A 243 4.02 -6.10 9.06
CA VAL A 243 2.92 -7.04 8.87
C VAL A 243 1.70 -6.49 9.59
N SER A 244 0.62 -6.25 8.87
CA SER A 244 -0.57 -5.59 9.41
C SER A 244 -1.84 -6.35 9.06
N ALA A 245 -2.77 -6.43 10.00
CA ALA A 245 -4.15 -6.75 9.73
C ALA A 245 -4.83 -5.55 9.07
N VAL A 246 -5.72 -5.82 8.13
CA VAL A 246 -6.50 -4.82 7.37
C VAL A 246 -7.96 -5.01 7.69
N LEU A 247 -8.65 -3.93 8.07
CA LEU A 247 -10.10 -3.88 8.24
C LEU A 247 -10.65 -2.67 7.51
N GLY A 248 -11.61 -2.86 6.61
CA GLY A 248 -12.11 -1.77 5.77
C GLY A 248 -13.55 -1.91 5.35
N CYS A 249 -14.06 -0.80 4.80
CA CYS A 249 -15.35 -0.73 4.13
C CYS A 249 -15.14 -0.47 2.64
N VAL A 250 -15.94 -1.12 1.80
CA VAL A 250 -15.90 -1.00 0.34
C VAL A 250 -17.20 -0.37 -0.13
N TRP A 251 -17.07 0.70 -0.92
CA TRP A 251 -18.20 1.37 -1.55
C TRP A 251 -18.10 1.22 -3.07
N HIS A 252 -19.24 0.86 -3.66
CA HIS A 252 -19.38 0.77 -5.11
C HIS A 252 -20.34 1.88 -5.57
N TYR A 253 -19.91 2.71 -6.50
CA TYR A 253 -20.78 3.76 -7.03
C TYR A 253 -20.63 3.88 -8.55
N LYS A 254 -21.75 4.21 -9.20
CA LYS A 254 -21.76 4.51 -10.63
C LYS A 254 -21.82 6.01 -10.79
N VAL A 255 -20.80 6.62 -11.38
CA VAL A 255 -20.85 8.01 -11.79
C VAL A 255 -21.65 8.10 -13.09
N ASN A 256 -22.84 8.71 -13.02
CA ASN A 256 -23.64 9.01 -14.19
C ASN A 256 -23.10 10.30 -14.83
N PRO A 257 -22.39 10.26 -15.97
CA PRO A 257 -21.75 11.45 -16.54
C PRO A 257 -22.75 12.55 -16.94
N ALA A 258 -24.04 12.24 -17.07
CA ALA A 258 -25.08 13.18 -17.47
C ALA A 258 -25.55 14.14 -16.35
N LYS A 259 -25.13 13.95 -15.11
CA LYS A 259 -25.57 14.78 -13.97
C LYS A 259 -24.47 15.63 -13.32
N SER A 260 -23.24 15.61 -13.82
CA SER A 260 -22.11 16.30 -13.18
C SER A 260 -21.86 17.73 -13.67
N PHE A 261 -22.68 18.30 -14.54
CA PHE A 261 -22.59 19.70 -14.94
C PHE A 261 -24.01 20.31 -15.03
N VAL A 262 -24.58 20.63 -13.87
CA VAL A 262 -25.47 21.77 -13.79
C VAL A 262 -24.58 22.90 -13.26
N ALA A 263 -24.21 23.77 -14.22
CA ALA A 263 -23.53 25.02 -13.95
C ALA A 263 -24.34 25.86 -12.96
N TRP A 264 -23.60 26.49 -12.08
CA TRP A 264 -24.06 27.70 -11.38
C TRP A 264 -23.91 28.90 -12.30
#